data_e732fae4a537582e6958c5874d3748a5
#
_entry.id   e732fae4a537582e6958c5874d3748a5
#
_cell.length_a   1.000
_cell.length_b   1.000
_cell.length_c   1.000
_cell.angle_alpha   90.00
_cell.angle_beta   90.00
_cell.angle_gamma   90.00
#
_symmetry.space_group_name_H-M   'P 1'
#
loop_
_entity.id
_entity.type
_entity.pdbx_description
1 polymer ?
#
loop_
_entity_poly.entity_id
_entity_poly.type
_entity_poly.pdbx_seq_one_letter_code
_entity_poly.pdbx_strand_id
1 'polypeptide(L)'
;EIMPSLVGSEMCIRDRNTLIVSPPGFGKTTLLRDLIRQISDGNTYGAGLRVGVVDERSELAGSYLGRPQNDLGMRTDVLDGCPKAQGMLLLLRSMSPQVIAVDELGEETDRRALQKAAACGCGLLATLHGTDETDAAKRLGESCLRQIFDRIVILKGRGRMECRCSEDF
;
A
#
# COMPACT_ATOMS: atom_id res chain seq x y z
N GLU A 1 -10.39 14.54 -2.18
CA GLU A 1 -8.97 14.41 -2.55
C GLU A 1 -8.10 14.64 -1.33
N ILE A 2 -7.55 13.54 -0.78
CA ILE A 2 -6.84 13.61 0.48
C ILE A 2 -5.34 13.83 0.23
N MET A 3 -4.87 14.60 -0.63
CA MET A 3 -3.48 15.07 -0.75
C MET A 3 -2.84 14.93 -2.13
N PRO A 4 -2.90 15.98 -2.92
CA PRO A 4 -2.09 16.10 -4.13
C PRO A 4 -0.57 16.02 -3.87
N SER A 5 -0.11 16.34 -2.63
CA SER A 5 1.30 16.39 -2.27
C SER A 5 2.00 15.03 -2.17
N LEU A 6 1.26 13.94 -1.89
CA LEU A 6 1.84 12.59 -1.88
C LEU A 6 2.00 11.97 -3.28
N VAL A 7 1.30 12.51 -4.27
CA VAL A 7 1.30 12.02 -5.65
C VAL A 7 2.03 12.99 -6.58
N GLY A 8 2.49 14.14 -6.07
CA GLY A 8 3.10 15.23 -6.87
C GLY A 8 4.64 15.28 -6.80
N SER A 9 5.20 15.80 -7.83
CA SER A 9 6.56 15.98 -8.38
C SER A 9 7.83 15.57 -7.59
N GLU A 10 7.88 15.64 -6.27
CA GLU A 10 9.04 15.21 -5.48
C GLU A 10 8.73 13.97 -4.61
N MET A 11 7.47 13.60 -4.49
CA MET A 11 7.00 12.47 -3.68
C MET A 11 6.16 11.48 -4.49
N CYS A 12 6.66 11.01 -5.63
CA CYS A 12 5.88 10.07 -6.44
C CYS A 12 5.83 8.69 -5.77
N ILE A 13 4.67 8.37 -5.17
CA ILE A 13 4.37 7.02 -4.63
C ILE A 13 4.40 5.95 -5.73
N ARG A 14 4.30 6.35 -7.00
CA ARG A 14 4.26 5.45 -8.15
C ARG A 14 5.56 4.67 -8.36
N ASP A 15 6.69 5.29 -8.01
CA ASP A 15 8.02 4.76 -8.30
C ASP A 15 8.74 4.27 -7.03
N ARG A 16 8.07 4.33 -5.86
CA ARG A 16 8.68 4.02 -4.57
C ARG A 16 7.75 3.17 -3.70
N ASN A 17 8.29 2.13 -3.15
CA ASN A 17 7.60 1.29 -2.18
C ASN A 17 7.26 2.10 -0.93
N THR A 18 5.98 2.20 -0.61
CA THR A 18 5.51 3.09 0.45
C THR A 18 4.77 2.31 1.54
N LEU A 19 5.16 2.54 2.79
CA LEU A 19 4.49 2.03 3.98
C LEU A 19 3.76 3.16 4.70
N ILE A 20 2.47 2.98 4.96
CA ILE A 20 1.65 3.90 5.74
C ILE A 20 1.51 3.35 7.15
N VAL A 21 1.98 4.10 8.14
CA VAL A 21 1.96 3.71 9.55
C VAL A 21 1.04 4.62 10.34
N SER A 22 0.13 4.08 11.11
CA SER A 22 -0.64 4.86 12.08
C SER A 22 -1.33 3.99 13.13
N PRO A 23 -1.75 4.58 14.26
CA PRO A 23 -2.70 3.94 15.17
C PRO A 23 -4.04 3.64 14.49
N PRO A 24 -4.87 2.77 15.09
CA PRO A 24 -6.24 2.53 14.65
C PRO A 24 -7.06 3.83 14.57
N GLY A 25 -7.98 3.92 13.60
CA GLY A 25 -8.91 5.06 13.47
C GLY A 25 -8.33 6.34 12.88
N PHE A 26 -7.05 6.38 12.48
CA PHE A 26 -6.40 7.57 11.92
C PHE A 26 -6.55 7.68 10.39
N GLY A 27 -7.31 6.79 9.76
CA GLY A 27 -7.66 6.89 8.35
C GLY A 27 -6.69 6.21 7.38
N LYS A 28 -5.87 5.24 7.83
CA LYS A 28 -4.96 4.47 6.95
C LYS A 28 -5.67 3.87 5.75
N THR A 29 -6.71 3.09 5.99
CA THR A 29 -7.48 2.41 4.94
C THR A 29 -8.11 3.41 3.97
N THR A 30 -8.57 4.56 4.46
CA THR A 30 -9.12 5.64 3.62
C THR A 30 -8.05 6.26 2.74
N LEU A 31 -6.87 6.55 3.30
CA LEU A 31 -5.74 7.07 2.54
C LEU A 31 -5.25 6.05 1.52
N LEU A 32 -5.09 4.78 1.93
CA LEU A 32 -4.67 3.70 1.04
C LEU A 32 -5.63 3.57 -0.16
N ARG A 33 -6.93 3.61 0.08
CA ARG A 33 -7.95 3.56 -0.98
C ARG A 33 -7.84 4.70 -1.98
N ASP A 34 -7.68 5.93 -1.49
CA ASP A 34 -7.55 7.11 -2.36
C ASP A 34 -6.25 7.06 -3.19
N LEU A 35 -5.14 6.59 -2.59
CA LEU A 35 -3.88 6.39 -3.31
C LEU A 35 -3.99 5.30 -4.38
N ILE A 36 -4.64 4.18 -4.09
CA ILE A 36 -4.90 3.11 -5.06
C ILE A 36 -5.65 3.68 -6.26
N ARG A 37 -6.74 4.42 -6.02
CA ARG A 37 -7.54 5.04 -7.08
C ARG A 37 -6.70 6.00 -7.93
N GLN A 38 -5.94 6.89 -7.31
CA GLN A 38 -5.10 7.86 -8.03
C GLN A 38 -3.98 7.19 -8.84
N ILE A 39 -3.35 6.13 -8.31
CA ILE A 39 -2.33 5.35 -9.03
C ILE A 39 -2.97 4.61 -10.22
N SER A 40 -4.13 4.02 -10.00
CA SER A 40 -4.87 3.26 -11.01
C SER A 40 -5.36 4.13 -12.17
N ASP A 41 -6.01 5.24 -11.88
CA ASP A 41 -6.55 6.14 -12.91
C ASP A 41 -5.46 6.95 -13.61
N GLY A 42 -4.40 7.26 -12.88
CA GLY A 42 -3.40 8.24 -13.30
C GLY A 42 -3.83 9.67 -12.96
N ASN A 43 -2.93 10.58 -13.18
CA ASN A 43 -3.13 12.00 -12.92
C ASN A 43 -2.20 12.86 -13.80
N THR A 44 -2.11 14.16 -13.52
CA THR A 44 -1.23 15.09 -14.25
C THR A 44 0.26 14.72 -14.22
N TYR A 45 0.68 13.86 -13.29
CA TYR A 45 2.07 13.43 -13.11
C TYR A 45 2.39 12.10 -13.81
N GLY A 46 1.38 11.39 -14.33
CA GLY A 46 1.62 10.18 -15.10
C GLY A 46 0.38 9.33 -15.39
N ALA A 47 0.51 8.47 -16.40
CA ALA A 47 -0.55 7.54 -16.81
C ALA A 47 -0.89 6.53 -15.71
N GLY A 48 -2.12 6.04 -15.66
CA GLY A 48 -2.56 5.03 -14.69
C GLY A 48 -1.76 3.73 -14.78
N LEU A 49 -1.53 3.11 -13.62
CA LEU A 49 -0.83 1.83 -13.48
C LEU A 49 -1.82 0.71 -13.16
N ARG A 50 -1.45 -0.53 -13.50
CA ARG A 50 -2.19 -1.72 -13.07
C ARG A 50 -1.91 -1.97 -11.59
N VAL A 51 -2.95 -1.88 -10.77
CA VAL A 51 -2.88 -2.09 -9.32
C VAL A 51 -3.54 -3.41 -8.97
N GLY A 52 -2.83 -4.26 -8.24
CA GLY A 52 -3.40 -5.45 -7.63
C GLY A 52 -3.66 -5.18 -6.14
N VAL A 53 -4.88 -5.36 -5.69
CA VAL A 53 -5.27 -5.18 -4.30
C VAL A 53 -5.55 -6.54 -3.67
N VAL A 54 -4.94 -6.81 -2.51
CA VAL A 54 -5.33 -7.92 -1.65
C VAL A 54 -6.12 -7.37 -0.49
N ASP A 55 -7.41 -7.66 -0.49
CA ASP A 55 -8.38 -7.16 0.50
C ASP A 55 -8.92 -8.30 1.36
N GLU A 56 -8.15 -8.69 2.37
CA GLU A 56 -8.46 -9.85 3.21
C GLU A 56 -9.75 -9.70 4.00
N ARG A 57 -10.10 -8.46 4.38
CA ARG A 57 -11.27 -8.15 5.22
C ARG A 57 -12.38 -7.42 4.49
N SER A 58 -12.29 -7.29 3.18
CA SER A 58 -13.24 -6.50 2.36
C SER A 58 -13.38 -5.04 2.82
N GLU A 59 -12.32 -4.47 3.40
CA GLU A 59 -12.35 -3.10 3.92
C GLU A 59 -11.92 -2.06 2.87
N LEU A 60 -11.05 -2.43 1.93
CA LEU A 60 -10.60 -1.54 0.85
C LEU A 60 -11.68 -1.38 -0.22
N ALA A 61 -12.06 -2.47 -0.85
CA ALA A 61 -13.05 -2.49 -1.90
C ALA A 61 -14.49 -2.42 -1.37
N GLY A 62 -14.72 -2.86 -0.12
CA GLY A 62 -16.06 -2.97 0.43
C GLY A 62 -16.91 -3.93 -0.38
N SER A 63 -16.35 -5.05 -0.84
CA SER A 63 -16.98 -5.93 -1.82
C SER A 63 -18.31 -6.49 -1.34
N TYR A 64 -19.33 -6.42 -2.21
CA TYR A 64 -20.62 -7.03 -1.99
C TYR A 64 -20.99 -7.89 -3.21
N LEU A 65 -21.29 -9.16 -2.99
CA LEU A 65 -21.55 -10.14 -4.06
C LEU A 65 -20.48 -10.13 -5.16
N GLY A 66 -19.20 -10.04 -4.78
CA GLY A 66 -18.07 -10.02 -5.70
C GLY A 66 -17.88 -8.71 -6.49
N ARG A 67 -18.57 -7.65 -6.11
CA ARG A 67 -18.45 -6.32 -6.75
C ARG A 67 -17.90 -5.31 -5.76
N PRO A 68 -16.79 -4.61 -6.07
CA PRO A 68 -16.33 -3.48 -5.29
C PRO A 68 -17.41 -2.40 -5.18
N GLN A 69 -17.63 -1.89 -3.96
CA GLN A 69 -18.55 -0.78 -3.69
C GLN A 69 -17.80 0.55 -3.56
N ASN A 70 -16.51 0.48 -3.27
CA ASN A 70 -15.63 1.64 -3.22
C ASN A 70 -14.91 1.79 -4.57
N ASP A 71 -14.68 3.04 -4.97
CA ASP A 71 -13.91 3.37 -6.15
C ASP A 71 -12.41 3.19 -5.86
N LEU A 72 -11.79 2.24 -6.54
CA LEU A 72 -10.37 1.93 -6.48
C LEU A 72 -9.63 2.25 -7.80
N GLY A 73 -10.33 2.86 -8.75
CA GLY A 73 -9.81 3.20 -10.07
C GLY A 73 -9.95 2.10 -11.11
N MET A 74 -9.88 2.49 -12.38
CA MET A 74 -10.24 1.65 -13.53
C MET A 74 -9.27 0.51 -13.81
N ARG A 75 -8.01 0.58 -13.34
CA ARG A 75 -6.96 -0.42 -13.59
C ARG A 75 -6.61 -1.20 -12.34
N THR A 76 -7.59 -1.42 -11.47
CA THR A 76 -7.42 -2.13 -10.20
C THR A 76 -8.13 -3.48 -10.24
N ASP A 77 -7.36 -4.54 -9.98
CA ASP A 77 -7.87 -5.88 -9.74
C ASP A 77 -7.88 -6.15 -8.23
N VAL A 78 -8.97 -6.70 -7.72
CA VAL A 78 -9.16 -6.96 -6.28
C VAL A 78 -9.29 -8.46 -6.02
N LEU A 79 -8.41 -8.98 -5.15
CA LEU A 79 -8.58 -10.28 -4.51
C LEU A 79 -9.23 -10.09 -3.15
N ASP A 80 -10.54 -10.31 -3.11
CA ASP A 80 -11.37 -10.13 -1.93
C ASP A 80 -11.42 -11.41 -1.08
N GLY A 81 -11.33 -11.26 0.25
CA GLY A 81 -11.38 -12.38 1.19
C GLY A 81 -10.17 -13.34 1.09
N CYS A 82 -9.07 -12.93 0.48
CA CYS A 82 -7.87 -13.74 0.30
C CYS A 82 -6.81 -13.37 1.35
N PRO A 83 -6.16 -14.37 2.00
CA PRO A 83 -5.03 -14.10 2.89
C PRO A 83 -3.92 -13.32 2.17
N LYS A 84 -3.36 -12.29 2.83
CA LYS A 84 -2.43 -11.32 2.22
C LYS A 84 -1.26 -11.97 1.49
N ALA A 85 -0.52 -12.82 2.18
CA ALA A 85 0.64 -13.49 1.60
C ALA A 85 0.31 -14.33 0.37
N GLN A 86 -0.80 -15.06 0.42
CA GLN A 86 -1.27 -15.88 -0.72
C GLN A 86 -1.75 -15.00 -1.86
N GLY A 87 -2.53 -13.96 -1.56
CA GLY A 87 -3.05 -13.02 -2.55
C GLY A 87 -1.95 -12.30 -3.30
N MET A 88 -0.91 -11.79 -2.63
CA MET A 88 0.23 -11.17 -3.26
C MET A 88 0.91 -12.11 -4.27
N LEU A 89 1.12 -13.37 -3.91
CA LEU A 89 1.74 -14.37 -4.81
C LEU A 89 0.84 -14.74 -5.99
N LEU A 90 -0.47 -14.77 -5.79
CA LEU A 90 -1.44 -14.99 -6.88
C LEU A 90 -1.43 -13.82 -7.87
N LEU A 91 -1.47 -12.59 -7.38
CA LEU A 91 -1.41 -11.40 -8.23
C LEU A 91 -0.14 -11.38 -9.10
N LEU A 92 1.02 -11.64 -8.51
CA LEU A 92 2.28 -11.69 -9.25
C LEU A 92 2.28 -12.71 -10.39
N ARG A 93 1.63 -13.87 -10.19
CA ARG A 93 1.62 -14.97 -11.19
C ARG A 93 0.60 -14.79 -12.28
N SER A 94 -0.54 -14.17 -11.98
CA SER A 94 -1.71 -14.20 -12.86
C SER A 94 -2.06 -12.86 -13.48
N MET A 95 -1.78 -11.74 -12.81
CA MET A 95 -2.28 -10.42 -13.22
C MET A 95 -1.17 -9.44 -13.61
N SER A 96 0.09 -9.78 -13.34
CA SER A 96 1.24 -8.93 -13.66
C SER A 96 1.03 -7.47 -13.24
N PRO A 97 0.69 -7.20 -11.95
CA PRO A 97 0.46 -5.86 -11.48
C PRO A 97 1.76 -5.05 -11.52
N GLN A 98 1.64 -3.74 -11.71
CA GLN A 98 2.76 -2.80 -11.58
C GLN A 98 2.92 -2.34 -10.13
N VAL A 99 1.79 -2.32 -9.40
CA VAL A 99 1.76 -2.00 -7.96
C VAL A 99 0.88 -3.02 -7.25
N ILE A 100 1.32 -3.51 -6.09
CA ILE A 100 0.50 -4.31 -5.19
C ILE A 100 0.17 -3.47 -3.95
N ALA A 101 -1.11 -3.40 -3.62
CA ALA A 101 -1.61 -2.74 -2.42
C ALA A 101 -2.18 -3.75 -1.43
N VAL A 102 -1.78 -3.64 -0.17
CA VAL A 102 -2.24 -4.49 0.94
C VAL A 102 -2.52 -3.68 2.19
N ASP A 103 -3.60 -4.00 2.89
CA ASP A 103 -3.93 -3.37 4.17
C ASP A 103 -3.48 -4.24 5.35
N GLU A 104 -3.05 -3.60 6.43
CA GLU A 104 -2.72 -4.23 7.72
C GLU A 104 -1.71 -5.39 7.69
N LEU A 105 -0.48 -5.09 7.30
CA LEU A 105 0.64 -6.04 7.43
C LEU A 105 0.86 -6.42 8.90
N GLY A 106 1.18 -7.69 9.17
CA GLY A 106 1.41 -8.12 10.55
C GLY A 106 2.09 -9.47 10.73
N GLU A 107 2.02 -10.35 9.74
CA GLU A 107 2.51 -11.71 9.86
C GLU A 107 3.89 -11.92 9.21
N GLU A 108 4.62 -12.93 9.68
CA GLU A 108 5.90 -13.35 9.08
C GLU A 108 5.74 -13.76 7.61
N THR A 109 4.63 -14.39 7.28
CA THR A 109 4.26 -14.78 5.91
C THR A 109 4.11 -13.59 4.99
N ASP A 110 3.59 -12.46 5.50
CA ASP A 110 3.43 -11.21 4.74
C ASP A 110 4.81 -10.67 4.34
N ARG A 111 5.77 -10.69 5.26
CA ARG A 111 7.15 -10.24 4.99
C ARG A 111 7.79 -10.98 3.83
N ARG A 112 7.67 -12.31 3.79
CA ARG A 112 8.22 -13.14 2.70
C ARG A 112 7.54 -12.86 1.37
N ALA A 113 6.24 -12.62 1.37
CA ALA A 113 5.50 -12.26 0.17
C ALA A 113 5.89 -10.88 -0.36
N LEU A 114 6.06 -9.89 0.53
CA LEU A 114 6.56 -8.56 0.20
C LEU A 114 7.95 -8.61 -0.44
N GLN A 115 8.89 -9.37 0.14
CA GLN A 115 10.23 -9.55 -0.41
C GLN A 115 10.20 -10.11 -1.83
N LYS A 116 9.32 -11.10 -2.09
CA LYS A 116 9.15 -11.67 -3.43
C LYS A 116 8.56 -10.65 -4.39
N ALA A 117 7.57 -9.87 -3.98
CA ALA A 117 6.97 -8.85 -4.81
C ALA A 117 7.96 -7.75 -5.18
N ALA A 118 8.74 -7.27 -4.21
CA ALA A 118 9.82 -6.31 -4.44
C ALA A 118 10.88 -6.86 -5.41
N ALA A 119 11.30 -8.11 -5.22
CA ALA A 119 12.27 -8.78 -6.09
C ALA A 119 11.76 -8.95 -7.54
N CYS A 120 10.45 -9.00 -7.75
CA CYS A 120 9.82 -9.01 -9.08
C CYS A 120 9.72 -7.61 -9.72
N GLY A 121 10.18 -6.56 -9.06
CA GLY A 121 10.09 -5.18 -9.54
C GLY A 121 8.70 -4.58 -9.45
N CYS A 122 7.81 -5.19 -8.67
CA CYS A 122 6.47 -4.68 -8.42
C CYS A 122 6.53 -3.60 -7.34
N GLY A 123 5.93 -2.44 -7.56
CA GLY A 123 5.77 -1.40 -6.54
C GLY A 123 4.88 -1.89 -5.41
N LEU A 124 5.16 -1.43 -4.19
CA LEU A 124 4.44 -1.85 -2.99
C LEU A 124 3.80 -0.64 -2.29
N LEU A 125 2.53 -0.77 -1.97
CA LEU A 125 1.78 0.17 -1.17
C LEU A 125 1.10 -0.59 -0.04
N ALA A 126 1.55 -0.37 1.19
CA ALA A 126 1.09 -1.16 2.32
C ALA A 126 0.76 -0.32 3.55
N THR A 127 -0.07 -0.85 4.43
CA THR A 127 -0.33 -0.23 5.72
C THR A 127 0.13 -1.10 6.88
N LEU A 128 0.42 -0.46 7.99
CA LEU A 128 0.81 -1.11 9.23
C LEU A 128 0.23 -0.35 10.43
N HIS A 129 -0.24 -1.08 11.42
CA HIS A 129 -0.55 -0.49 12.72
C HIS A 129 0.74 -0.14 13.45
N GLY A 130 0.86 1.09 13.92
CA GLY A 130 2.02 1.57 14.67
C GLY A 130 1.92 3.06 14.95
N THR A 131 2.80 3.56 15.80
CA THR A 131 2.85 4.99 16.16
C THR A 131 3.94 5.75 15.43
N ASP A 132 5.01 5.05 15.07
CA ASP A 132 6.22 5.60 14.47
C ASP A 132 7.04 4.54 13.71
N GLU A 133 8.17 4.95 13.18
CA GLU A 133 9.12 4.10 12.46
C GLU A 133 9.69 2.98 13.34
N THR A 134 9.98 3.29 14.61
CA THR A 134 10.53 2.30 15.56
C THR A 134 9.54 1.15 15.80
N ASP A 135 8.26 1.48 15.91
CA ASP A 135 7.21 0.48 16.06
C ASP A 135 7.01 -0.33 14.76
N ALA A 136 7.11 0.31 13.61
CA ALA A 136 7.11 -0.39 12.33
C ALA A 136 8.29 -1.35 12.19
N ALA A 137 9.49 -0.92 12.57
CA ALA A 137 10.70 -1.76 12.55
C ALA A 137 10.59 -2.97 13.48
N LYS A 138 9.99 -2.81 14.66
CA LYS A 138 9.73 -3.94 15.57
C LYS A 138 8.78 -4.97 14.99
N ARG A 139 7.76 -4.53 14.25
CA ARG A 139 6.72 -5.42 13.70
C ARG A 139 7.15 -6.11 12.40
N LEU A 140 7.76 -5.38 11.48
CA LEU A 140 8.20 -5.91 10.18
C LEU A 140 9.64 -6.46 10.22
N GLY A 141 10.42 -6.11 11.23
CA GLY A 141 11.86 -6.31 11.25
C GLY A 141 12.58 -5.17 10.52
N GLU A 142 13.63 -4.62 11.16
CA GLU A 142 14.37 -3.46 10.65
C GLU A 142 14.95 -3.70 9.26
N SER A 143 15.54 -4.89 9.05
CA SER A 143 16.09 -5.27 7.75
C SER A 143 15.03 -5.31 6.64
N CYS A 144 13.85 -5.85 6.93
CA CYS A 144 12.74 -5.90 5.97
C CYS A 144 12.25 -4.48 5.63
N LEU A 145 12.08 -3.65 6.66
CA LEU A 145 11.63 -2.26 6.49
C LEU A 145 12.56 -1.49 5.56
N ARG A 146 13.87 -1.48 5.86
CA ARG A 146 14.88 -0.73 5.10
C ARG A 146 15.15 -1.26 3.69
N GLN A 147 15.01 -2.57 3.49
CA GLN A 147 15.27 -3.20 2.18
C GLN A 147 14.09 -3.10 1.21
N ILE A 148 12.87 -3.01 1.73
CA ILE A 148 11.68 -3.05 0.90
C ILE A 148 11.10 -1.66 0.67
N PHE A 149 11.01 -0.84 1.73
CA PHE A 149 10.29 0.43 1.65
C PHE A 149 11.23 1.61 1.47
N ASP A 150 11.00 2.36 0.41
CA ASP A 150 11.72 3.61 0.12
C ASP A 150 11.14 4.79 0.89
N ARG A 151 9.92 4.62 1.44
CA ARG A 151 9.18 5.67 2.12
C ARG A 151 8.29 5.14 3.21
N ILE A 152 8.25 5.88 4.33
CA ILE A 152 7.31 5.67 5.42
C ILE A 152 6.47 6.95 5.59
N VAL A 153 5.15 6.79 5.56
CA VAL A 153 4.18 7.85 5.83
C VAL A 153 3.54 7.59 7.18
N ILE A 154 3.78 8.45 8.15
CA ILE A 154 3.24 8.33 9.51
C ILE A 154 2.06 9.28 9.66
N LEU A 155 0.85 8.73 9.90
CA LEU A 155 -0.33 9.54 10.17
C LEU A 155 -0.40 9.87 11.67
N LYS A 156 -0.39 11.15 12.02
CA LYS A 156 -0.43 11.66 13.41
C LYS A 156 -1.79 12.24 13.82
N GLY A 157 -2.82 11.99 13.03
CA GLY A 157 -4.18 12.49 13.24
C GLY A 157 -4.84 12.92 11.94
N ARG A 158 -6.08 13.40 11.99
CA ARG A 158 -6.80 13.86 10.80
C ARG A 158 -6.05 15.01 10.12
N GLY A 159 -5.57 14.77 8.90
CA GLY A 159 -4.88 15.79 8.09
C GLY A 159 -3.43 16.09 8.51
N ARG A 160 -2.86 15.35 9.46
CA ARG A 160 -1.45 15.50 9.86
C ARG A 160 -0.68 14.24 9.50
N MET A 161 0.34 14.41 8.66
CA MET A 161 1.24 13.31 8.30
C MET A 161 2.68 13.78 8.33
N GLU A 162 3.56 12.83 8.57
CA GLU A 162 5.01 12.97 8.45
C GLU A 162 5.47 11.96 7.39
N CYS A 163 6.28 12.39 6.44
CA CYS A 163 6.85 11.51 5.42
C CYS A 163 8.36 11.44 5.63
N ARG A 164 8.91 10.23 5.66
CA ARG A 164 10.34 9.95 5.73
C ARG A 164 10.75 9.11 4.53
N CYS A 165 11.88 9.44 3.93
CA CYS A 165 12.47 8.67 2.86
C CYS A 165 13.56 7.74 3.41
N SER A 166 13.93 6.71 2.64
CA SER A 166 14.92 5.70 3.04
C SER A 166 16.31 6.29 3.37
N GLU A 167 16.60 7.49 2.90
CA GLU A 167 17.82 8.22 3.22
C GLU A 167 17.82 8.78 4.65
N ASP A 168 16.65 8.81 5.31
CA ASP A 168 16.42 9.40 6.63
C ASP A 168 16.32 8.35 7.76
N PHE A 169 16.38 7.02 7.46
CA PHE A 169 16.23 5.93 8.45
C PHE A 169 17.31 4.85 8.42
#